data_f4113c05a65cf375cf6e5e05c53cddb0
#
_entry.id   f4113c05a65cf375cf6e5e05c53cddb0
#
_cell.length_a   1.000
_cell.length_b   1.000
_cell.length_c   1.000
_cell.angle_alpha   90.00
_cell.angle_beta   90.00
_cell.angle_gamma   90.00
#
_symmetry.space_group_name_H-M   'P 1'
#
loop_
_entity.id
_entity.type
_entity.pdbx_description
1 polymer ?
#
loop_
_entity_poly.entity_id
_entity_poly.type
_entity_poly.pdbx_seq_one_letter_code
_entity_poly.pdbx_strand_id
1 'polypeptide(L)'
;MDSAARFASELLELTPMSFHSWFHAGLFSKARGNWPESLERNDRALELFTPQDAEAFDGANPAAWNLGIASTALGDWAVARRAWAAYGLEGFGDDAGPIDVDCGMAPIRLNPDRPSLPHQVLFAAGTTEVVWCWRRSPAHAVIASVPLPESGHRFRDVLLHDGEPQGVRRLDDRDVSVFNELVRLEDSGIPTWQAQITGASPADMQALSDLLGQRELAVDDWSGIRLMCADCSHGSPRNVHDHIPSASEAMRLGLAGEESDLDELIERWLGGRPGIDIHNLEQLW
;
A
#
# COMPACT_ATOMS: atom_id res chain seq x y z
N MET A 1 23.49 -18.96 -5.87
CA MET A 1 23.53 -17.49 -5.85
C MET A 1 23.14 -17.01 -7.25
N ASP A 2 22.18 -16.12 -7.35
CA ASP A 2 21.72 -15.54 -8.60
C ASP A 2 22.88 -14.80 -9.29
N SER A 3 23.02 -14.95 -10.60
CA SER A 3 24.14 -14.36 -11.37
C SER A 3 24.19 -12.84 -11.20
N ALA A 4 23.05 -12.17 -11.14
CA ALA A 4 22.98 -10.72 -10.94
C ALA A 4 23.50 -10.26 -9.55
N ALA A 5 23.22 -11.01 -8.48
CA ALA A 5 23.80 -10.73 -7.15
C ALA A 5 25.32 -10.85 -7.16
N ARG A 6 25.86 -11.83 -7.86
CA ARG A 6 27.30 -12.00 -8.01
C ARG A 6 27.91 -10.82 -8.79
N PHE A 7 27.32 -10.43 -9.91
CA PHE A 7 27.80 -9.27 -10.68
C PHE A 7 27.76 -7.97 -9.88
N ALA A 8 26.71 -7.76 -9.08
CA ALA A 8 26.66 -6.59 -8.20
C ALA A 8 27.82 -6.60 -7.20
N SER A 9 28.14 -7.73 -6.57
CA SER A 9 29.26 -7.83 -5.63
C SER A 9 30.61 -7.64 -6.32
N GLU A 10 30.82 -8.28 -7.48
CA GLU A 10 32.05 -8.11 -8.28
C GLU A 10 32.24 -6.64 -8.71
N LEU A 11 31.16 -5.93 -9.07
CA LEU A 11 31.22 -4.51 -9.43
C LEU A 11 31.67 -3.64 -8.26
N LEU A 12 31.17 -3.91 -7.05
CA LEU A 12 31.57 -3.17 -5.85
C LEU A 12 33.04 -3.38 -5.49
N GLU A 13 33.59 -4.59 -5.71
CA GLU A 13 35.00 -4.87 -5.51
C GLU A 13 35.89 -4.07 -6.51
N LEU A 14 35.46 -3.95 -7.76
CA LEU A 14 36.17 -3.23 -8.80
C LEU A 14 36.08 -1.69 -8.68
N THR A 15 34.96 -1.20 -8.11
CA THR A 15 34.66 0.24 -8.03
C THR A 15 34.20 0.68 -6.64
N PRO A 16 34.98 0.42 -5.57
CA PRO A 16 34.54 0.61 -4.17
C PRO A 16 34.29 2.07 -3.79
N MET A 17 34.73 3.03 -4.58
CA MET A 17 34.51 4.46 -4.37
C MET A 17 33.48 5.08 -5.32
N SER A 18 32.73 4.27 -6.05
CA SER A 18 31.71 4.75 -6.98
C SER A 18 30.33 4.83 -6.32
N PHE A 19 29.76 6.03 -6.18
CA PHE A 19 28.38 6.23 -5.78
C PHE A 19 27.42 5.37 -6.62
N HIS A 20 27.51 5.44 -7.93
CA HIS A 20 26.59 4.73 -8.85
C HIS A 20 26.63 3.22 -8.65
N SER A 21 27.80 2.63 -8.41
CA SER A 21 27.92 1.18 -8.20
C SER A 21 27.22 0.75 -6.93
N TRP A 22 27.41 1.46 -5.83
CA TRP A 22 26.73 1.19 -4.56
C TRP A 22 25.22 1.43 -4.64
N PHE A 23 24.81 2.53 -5.27
CA PHE A 23 23.40 2.85 -5.47
C PHE A 23 22.67 1.76 -6.28
N HIS A 24 23.21 1.36 -7.44
CA HIS A 24 22.61 0.29 -8.24
C HIS A 24 22.61 -1.07 -7.54
N ALA A 25 23.67 -1.40 -6.80
CA ALA A 25 23.70 -2.60 -5.98
C ALA A 25 22.63 -2.55 -4.86
N GLY A 26 22.41 -1.37 -4.25
CA GLY A 26 21.35 -1.13 -3.27
C GLY A 26 19.93 -1.29 -3.85
N LEU A 27 19.70 -0.75 -5.05
CA LEU A 27 18.44 -0.95 -5.79
C LEU A 27 18.16 -2.42 -6.07
N PHE A 28 19.20 -3.17 -6.47
CA PHE A 28 19.09 -4.58 -6.71
C PHE A 28 18.72 -5.37 -5.44
N SER A 29 19.31 -5.02 -4.30
CA SER A 29 18.96 -5.63 -3.01
C SER A 29 17.53 -5.29 -2.59
N LYS A 30 17.09 -4.03 -2.79
CA LYS A 30 15.70 -3.60 -2.57
C LYS A 30 14.72 -4.43 -3.39
N ALA A 31 14.97 -4.59 -4.69
CA ALA A 31 14.12 -5.37 -5.60
C ALA A 31 13.98 -6.84 -5.20
N ARG A 32 14.90 -7.37 -4.40
CA ARG A 32 14.88 -8.74 -3.88
C ARG A 32 14.31 -8.83 -2.46
N GLY A 33 13.96 -7.72 -1.84
CA GLY A 33 13.55 -7.68 -0.43
C GLY A 33 14.68 -7.99 0.55
N ASN A 34 15.96 -7.91 0.11
CA ASN A 34 17.10 -8.09 1.01
C ASN A 34 17.41 -6.75 1.70
N TRP A 35 16.61 -6.45 2.72
CA TRP A 35 16.65 -5.16 3.41
C TRP A 35 17.97 -4.87 4.12
N PRO A 36 18.63 -5.83 4.82
CA PRO A 36 19.93 -5.57 5.45
C PRO A 36 20.99 -5.19 4.43
N GLU A 37 21.08 -5.90 3.32
CA GLU A 37 22.02 -5.60 2.25
C GLU A 37 21.67 -4.29 1.52
N SER A 38 20.39 -4.00 1.34
CA SER A 38 19.91 -2.74 0.76
C SER A 38 20.27 -1.56 1.65
N LEU A 39 20.13 -1.69 2.97
CA LEU A 39 20.53 -0.68 3.94
C LEU A 39 22.03 -0.39 3.84
N GLU A 40 22.88 -1.42 3.97
CA GLU A 40 24.34 -1.28 3.91
C GLU A 40 24.79 -0.58 2.62
N ARG A 41 24.26 -1.04 1.49
CA ARG A 41 24.66 -0.53 0.16
C ARG A 41 24.24 0.91 -0.07
N ASN A 42 23.00 1.26 0.33
CA ASN A 42 22.51 2.64 0.18
C ASN A 42 23.16 3.59 1.19
N ASP A 43 23.49 3.13 2.39
CA ASP A 43 24.26 3.94 3.36
C ASP A 43 25.64 4.27 2.82
N ARG A 44 26.33 3.28 2.25
CA ARG A 44 27.62 3.53 1.58
C ARG A 44 27.48 4.43 0.36
N ALA A 45 26.43 4.27 -0.45
CA ALA A 45 26.16 5.18 -1.56
C ALA A 45 25.93 6.62 -1.06
N LEU A 46 25.16 6.79 0.03
CA LEU A 46 24.93 8.10 0.63
C LEU A 46 26.23 8.80 1.03
N GLU A 47 27.17 8.07 1.63
CA GLU A 47 28.49 8.60 1.99
C GLU A 47 29.34 9.04 0.79
N LEU A 48 29.17 8.38 -0.34
CA LEU A 48 29.93 8.62 -1.57
C LEU A 48 29.30 9.67 -2.50
N PHE A 49 28.11 10.15 -2.18
CA PHE A 49 27.38 11.12 -3.00
C PHE A 49 28.08 12.47 -3.04
N THR A 50 28.33 12.96 -4.22
CA THR A 50 29.07 14.21 -4.45
C THR A 50 28.14 15.31 -5.01
N PRO A 51 28.58 16.60 -4.98
CA PRO A 51 27.85 17.67 -5.65
C PRO A 51 27.65 17.45 -7.16
N GLN A 52 28.60 16.74 -7.80
CA GLN A 52 28.49 16.40 -9.22
C GLN A 52 27.39 15.35 -9.45
N ASP A 53 27.21 14.38 -8.52
CA ASP A 53 26.12 13.42 -8.58
C ASP A 53 24.77 14.13 -8.38
N ALA A 54 24.72 15.14 -7.50
CA ALA A 54 23.53 15.93 -7.24
C ALA A 54 23.01 16.64 -8.50
N GLU A 55 23.86 17.09 -9.40
CA GLU A 55 23.46 17.71 -10.67
C GLU A 55 22.69 16.71 -11.56
N ALA A 56 23.02 15.42 -11.50
CA ALA A 56 22.37 14.37 -12.27
C ALA A 56 21.00 13.94 -11.69
N PHE A 57 20.72 14.29 -10.44
CA PHE A 57 19.49 13.91 -9.71
C PHE A 57 18.68 15.12 -9.20
N ASP A 58 18.74 16.25 -9.89
CA ASP A 58 18.01 17.49 -9.55
C ASP A 58 18.19 17.93 -8.08
N GLY A 59 19.37 17.67 -7.51
CA GLY A 59 19.70 18.00 -6.12
C GLY A 59 19.32 16.96 -5.08
N ALA A 60 18.47 15.99 -5.41
CA ALA A 60 18.07 14.94 -4.49
C ALA A 60 19.06 13.77 -4.46
N ASN A 61 19.25 13.15 -3.29
CA ASN A 61 20.06 11.94 -3.18
C ASN A 61 19.20 10.68 -3.22
N PRO A 62 19.15 9.93 -4.34
CA PRO A 62 18.27 8.77 -4.46
C PRO A 62 18.69 7.60 -3.56
N ALA A 63 19.95 7.52 -3.14
CA ALA A 63 20.39 6.52 -2.16
C ALA A 63 19.79 6.79 -0.77
N ALA A 64 19.65 8.07 -0.39
CA ALA A 64 18.98 8.43 0.86
C ALA A 64 17.52 7.92 0.89
N TRP A 65 16.80 8.05 -0.23
CA TRP A 65 15.44 7.51 -0.34
C TRP A 65 15.38 6.00 -0.12
N ASN A 66 16.23 5.25 -0.81
CA ASN A 66 16.26 3.78 -0.67
C ASN A 66 16.79 3.33 0.70
N LEU A 67 17.71 4.09 1.31
CA LEU A 67 18.13 3.86 2.69
C LEU A 67 16.95 4.02 3.67
N GLY A 68 16.14 5.07 3.48
CA GLY A 68 14.94 5.29 4.26
C GLY A 68 13.93 4.14 4.15
N ILE A 69 13.72 3.60 2.94
CA ILE A 69 12.87 2.42 2.73
C ILE A 69 13.45 1.21 3.47
N ALA A 70 14.74 0.89 3.28
CA ALA A 70 15.37 -0.29 3.86
C ALA A 70 15.40 -0.23 5.39
N SER A 71 15.71 0.95 5.97
CA SER A 71 15.69 1.14 7.42
C SER A 71 14.29 1.07 8.00
N THR A 72 13.27 1.57 7.29
CA THR A 72 11.85 1.41 7.68
C THR A 72 11.46 -0.08 7.69
N ALA A 73 11.88 -0.84 6.68
CA ALA A 73 11.64 -2.28 6.61
C ALA A 73 12.24 -3.07 7.78
N LEU A 74 13.36 -2.59 8.31
CA LEU A 74 14.08 -3.21 9.43
C LEU A 74 13.68 -2.66 10.81
N GLY A 75 12.82 -1.63 10.85
CA GLY A 75 12.48 -0.93 12.08
C GLY A 75 13.62 -0.09 12.66
N ASP A 76 14.65 0.21 11.85
CA ASP A 76 15.74 1.10 12.27
C ASP A 76 15.34 2.56 12.04
N TRP A 77 14.53 3.04 12.96
CA TRP A 77 13.92 4.37 12.86
C TRP A 77 14.90 5.52 12.97
N ALA A 78 16.02 5.31 13.64
CA ALA A 78 17.08 6.32 13.73
C ALA A 78 17.75 6.51 12.36
N VAL A 79 18.09 5.42 11.68
CA VAL A 79 18.64 5.47 10.32
C VAL A 79 17.59 5.99 9.33
N ALA A 80 16.32 5.60 9.47
CA ALA A 80 15.24 6.11 8.64
C ALA A 80 15.13 7.65 8.69
N ARG A 81 15.13 8.24 9.90
CA ARG A 81 15.10 9.72 10.06
C ARG A 81 16.30 10.40 9.44
N ARG A 82 17.49 9.86 9.65
CA ARG A 82 18.71 10.36 9.02
C ARG A 82 18.62 10.32 7.50
N ALA A 83 18.10 9.24 6.97
CA ALA A 83 17.91 9.06 5.53
C ALA A 83 16.91 10.05 4.94
N TRP A 84 15.75 10.23 5.59
CA TRP A 84 14.75 11.20 5.14
C TRP A 84 15.28 12.63 5.21
N ALA A 85 15.99 12.99 6.29
CA ALA A 85 16.66 14.30 6.39
C ALA A 85 17.71 14.52 5.29
N ALA A 86 18.51 13.49 4.97
CA ALA A 86 19.48 13.55 3.88
C ALA A 86 18.82 13.65 2.48
N TYR A 87 17.60 13.15 2.34
CA TYR A 87 16.79 13.34 1.12
C TYR A 87 16.15 14.73 1.04
N GLY A 88 16.14 15.48 2.15
CA GLY A 88 15.53 16.81 2.23
C GLY A 88 14.11 16.83 2.80
N LEU A 89 13.67 15.77 3.48
CA LEU A 89 12.40 15.69 4.17
C LEU A 89 12.59 15.96 5.67
N GLU A 90 11.68 16.75 6.26
CA GLU A 90 11.70 17.16 7.67
C GLU A 90 10.40 16.76 8.38
N GLY A 91 10.36 16.89 9.70
CA GLY A 91 9.13 16.73 10.50
C GLY A 91 8.89 15.33 11.08
N PHE A 92 9.89 14.44 11.05
CA PHE A 92 9.75 13.07 11.56
C PHE A 92 10.18 12.86 13.01
N GLY A 93 10.42 13.95 13.74
CA GLY A 93 10.92 13.90 15.12
C GLY A 93 12.35 13.40 15.22
N ASP A 94 12.84 13.29 16.45
CA ASP A 94 14.22 12.89 16.78
C ASP A 94 14.28 11.76 17.82
N ASP A 95 13.13 11.20 18.22
CA ASP A 95 13.08 10.05 19.11
C ASP A 95 13.54 8.75 18.39
N ALA A 96 13.81 7.71 19.15
CA ALA A 96 14.25 6.42 18.60
C ALA A 96 13.10 5.49 18.21
N GLY A 97 11.85 5.90 18.50
CA GLY A 97 10.66 5.10 18.23
C GLY A 97 10.21 5.14 16.76
N PRO A 98 9.15 4.40 16.41
CA PRO A 98 8.58 4.42 15.09
C PRO A 98 8.24 5.84 14.61
N ILE A 99 8.48 6.09 13.32
CA ILE A 99 7.96 7.31 12.69
C ILE A 99 6.45 7.12 12.56
N ASP A 100 5.67 8.05 13.12
CA ASP A 100 4.23 8.03 13.06
C ASP A 100 3.70 9.44 12.87
N VAL A 101 3.75 9.92 11.63
CA VAL A 101 3.26 11.23 11.23
C VAL A 101 2.23 11.11 10.13
N ASP A 102 1.30 12.06 10.05
CA ASP A 102 0.32 12.07 8.98
C ASP A 102 0.95 12.59 7.68
N CYS A 103 1.29 11.65 6.79
CA CYS A 103 1.74 11.94 5.43
C CYS A 103 0.61 11.91 4.39
N GLY A 104 -0.66 11.88 4.86
CA GLY A 104 -1.87 11.86 4.05
C GLY A 104 -2.22 10.50 3.45
N MET A 105 -3.37 10.48 2.77
CA MET A 105 -3.89 9.29 2.09
C MET A 105 -3.18 9.06 0.76
N ALA A 106 -2.85 7.80 0.47
CA ALA A 106 -2.39 7.38 -0.84
C ALA A 106 -2.96 6.01 -1.22
N PRO A 107 -3.22 5.78 -2.52
CA PRO A 107 -3.57 4.46 -3.01
C PRO A 107 -2.31 3.61 -3.16
N ILE A 108 -2.33 2.40 -2.61
CA ILE A 108 -1.23 1.43 -2.70
C ILE A 108 -1.71 0.19 -3.45
N ARG A 109 -0.92 -0.24 -4.44
CA ARG A 109 -1.15 -1.48 -5.15
C ARG A 109 -0.57 -2.64 -4.35
N LEU A 110 -1.44 -3.54 -3.93
CA LEU A 110 -1.08 -4.78 -3.27
C LEU A 110 -0.57 -5.80 -4.28
N ASN A 111 0.37 -6.64 -3.89
CA ASN A 111 0.92 -7.74 -4.67
C ASN A 111 1.33 -7.34 -6.11
N PRO A 112 2.15 -6.29 -6.32
CA PRO A 112 2.45 -5.76 -7.65
C PRO A 112 3.17 -6.74 -8.58
N ASP A 113 3.92 -7.70 -8.02
CA ASP A 113 4.70 -8.69 -8.77
C ASP A 113 3.88 -9.90 -9.21
N ARG A 114 2.61 -9.96 -8.79
CA ARG A 114 1.73 -11.04 -9.21
C ARG A 114 1.12 -10.72 -10.57
N PRO A 115 1.12 -11.67 -11.50
CA PRO A 115 0.54 -11.42 -12.81
C PRO A 115 -0.93 -11.06 -12.64
N SER A 116 -1.34 -9.97 -13.30
CA SER A 116 -2.75 -9.65 -13.43
C SER A 116 -3.45 -10.81 -14.11
N LEU A 117 -4.45 -11.33 -13.42
CA LEU A 117 -5.18 -12.48 -13.90
C LEU A 117 -6.01 -12.10 -15.14
N PRO A 118 -6.11 -13.01 -16.14
CA PRO A 118 -7.09 -12.85 -17.20
C PRO A 118 -8.48 -12.67 -16.60
N HIS A 119 -9.35 -11.91 -17.26
CA HIS A 119 -10.73 -11.59 -16.82
C HIS A 119 -11.59 -12.78 -16.36
N GLN A 120 -11.17 -14.00 -16.65
CA GLN A 120 -11.92 -15.22 -16.38
C GLN A 120 -11.52 -15.91 -15.06
N VAL A 121 -10.45 -15.47 -14.41
CA VAL A 121 -10.01 -16.04 -13.12
C VAL A 121 -10.22 -14.97 -12.06
N LEU A 122 -11.45 -14.89 -11.60
CA LEU A 122 -11.92 -13.81 -10.74
C LEU A 122 -11.28 -13.80 -9.35
N PHE A 123 -10.79 -14.92 -8.85
CA PHE A 123 -10.37 -15.04 -7.45
C PHE A 123 -9.28 -16.10 -7.28
N ALA A 124 -8.05 -15.76 -7.59
CA ALA A 124 -6.90 -16.54 -7.15
C ALA A 124 -6.19 -15.81 -6.02
N ALA A 125 -5.82 -16.55 -4.97
CA ALA A 125 -5.10 -15.98 -3.82
C ALA A 125 -3.93 -15.12 -4.27
N GLY A 126 -3.88 -13.89 -3.79
CA GLY A 126 -2.85 -12.93 -4.10
C GLY A 126 -3.06 -12.13 -5.39
N THR A 127 -4.30 -11.83 -5.73
CA THR A 127 -4.60 -10.86 -6.79
C THR A 127 -4.09 -9.46 -6.44
N THR A 128 -3.75 -8.73 -7.50
CA THR A 128 -3.42 -7.31 -7.39
C THR A 128 -4.69 -6.49 -7.25
N GLU A 129 -4.74 -5.65 -6.24
CA GLU A 129 -5.74 -4.60 -6.08
C GLU A 129 -5.09 -3.29 -5.62
N VAL A 130 -5.81 -2.18 -5.71
CA VAL A 130 -5.34 -0.88 -5.23
C VAL A 130 -6.27 -0.43 -4.11
N VAL A 131 -5.72 -0.34 -2.90
CA VAL A 131 -6.42 0.05 -1.69
C VAL A 131 -5.99 1.43 -1.21
N TRP A 132 -6.86 2.14 -0.48
CA TRP A 132 -6.50 3.39 0.18
C TRP A 132 -5.76 3.10 1.47
N CYS A 133 -4.68 3.85 1.71
CA CYS A 133 -3.84 3.72 2.90
C CYS A 133 -3.52 5.08 3.50
N TRP A 134 -3.42 5.16 4.82
CA TRP A 134 -2.83 6.30 5.52
C TRP A 134 -1.33 6.14 5.60
N ARG A 135 -0.59 7.05 4.98
CA ARG A 135 0.85 7.08 5.08
C ARG A 135 1.26 7.65 6.43
N ARG A 136 2.08 6.88 7.14
CA ARG A 136 2.60 7.22 8.47
C ARG A 136 4.06 7.63 8.44
N SER A 137 4.72 7.43 7.30
CA SER A 137 6.06 7.94 6.95
C SER A 137 6.17 8.01 5.43
N PRO A 138 7.31 8.45 4.88
CA PRO A 138 7.54 8.40 3.43
C PRO A 138 7.47 7.01 2.81
N ALA A 139 7.64 5.93 3.58
CA ALA A 139 7.74 4.57 3.05
C ALA A 139 6.81 3.54 3.73
N HIS A 140 6.08 3.88 4.80
CA HIS A 140 5.11 2.95 5.36
C HIS A 140 3.72 3.56 5.51
N ALA A 141 2.71 2.71 5.42
CA ALA A 141 1.32 3.11 5.44
C ALA A 141 0.44 2.01 6.08
N VAL A 142 -0.71 2.41 6.62
CA VAL A 142 -1.72 1.54 7.21
C VAL A 142 -2.90 1.44 6.26
N ILE A 143 -3.35 0.23 5.94
CA ILE A 143 -4.52 0.01 5.07
C ILE A 143 -5.77 0.60 5.72
N ALA A 144 -6.45 1.47 4.98
CA ALA A 144 -7.67 2.17 5.40
C ALA A 144 -8.94 1.60 4.76
N SER A 145 -8.81 0.87 3.66
CA SER A 145 -9.90 0.12 3.00
C SER A 145 -10.06 -1.27 3.61
N VAL A 146 -11.16 -1.94 3.31
CA VAL A 146 -11.31 -3.39 3.55
C VAL A 146 -10.89 -4.13 2.27
N PRO A 147 -9.68 -4.73 2.22
CA PRO A 147 -9.20 -5.40 1.03
C PRO A 147 -10.03 -6.64 0.70
N LEU A 148 -10.04 -7.03 -0.59
CA LEU A 148 -10.57 -8.33 -0.98
C LEU A 148 -9.74 -9.46 -0.36
N PRO A 149 -10.35 -10.55 0.11
CA PRO A 149 -9.65 -11.68 0.74
C PRO A 149 -8.56 -12.28 -0.15
N GLU A 150 -8.78 -12.23 -1.47
CA GLU A 150 -7.86 -12.75 -2.48
C GLU A 150 -6.51 -12.03 -2.53
N SER A 151 -6.44 -10.79 -2.00
CA SER A 151 -5.17 -10.07 -1.89
C SER A 151 -4.26 -10.65 -0.79
N GLY A 152 -4.83 -11.32 0.20
CA GLY A 152 -4.12 -11.82 1.35
C GLY A 152 -3.83 -10.75 2.40
N HIS A 153 -4.46 -9.57 2.28
CA HIS A 153 -4.29 -8.42 3.19
C HIS A 153 -5.56 -8.14 3.97
N ARG A 154 -5.41 -7.45 5.10
CA ARG A 154 -6.51 -7.07 5.99
C ARG A 154 -6.56 -5.56 6.20
N PHE A 155 -7.70 -5.08 6.61
CA PHE A 155 -7.84 -3.72 7.14
C PHE A 155 -6.82 -3.50 8.28
N ARG A 156 -6.12 -2.35 8.25
CA ARG A 156 -5.06 -1.97 9.20
C ARG A 156 -3.76 -2.76 9.12
N ASP A 157 -3.57 -3.62 8.15
CA ASP A 157 -2.22 -4.12 7.88
C ASP A 157 -1.26 -2.94 7.64
N VAL A 158 -0.04 -3.07 8.14
CA VAL A 158 1.02 -2.08 7.91
C VAL A 158 1.88 -2.54 6.74
N LEU A 159 2.00 -1.67 5.75
CA LEU A 159 2.73 -1.92 4.51
C LEU A 159 3.99 -1.08 4.42
N LEU A 160 5.06 -1.66 3.90
CA LEU A 160 6.15 -0.93 3.28
C LEU A 160 5.78 -0.68 1.82
N HIS A 161 5.94 0.55 1.33
CA HIS A 161 5.68 0.89 -0.07
C HIS A 161 6.85 1.61 -0.73
N ASP A 162 6.94 1.50 -2.05
CA ASP A 162 7.90 2.27 -2.83
C ASP A 162 7.47 3.74 -2.93
N GLY A 163 8.42 4.61 -3.22
CA GLY A 163 8.15 6.02 -3.50
C GLY A 163 8.01 6.34 -4.98
N GLU A 164 8.23 5.37 -5.87
CA GLU A 164 8.10 5.56 -7.31
C GLU A 164 6.62 5.48 -7.72
N PRO A 165 6.05 6.55 -8.32
CA PRO A 165 4.67 6.54 -8.79
C PRO A 165 4.43 5.50 -9.89
N GLN A 166 3.40 4.67 -9.72
CA GLN A 166 3.02 3.60 -10.64
C GLN A 166 1.62 3.80 -11.24
N GLY A 167 1.16 5.01 -11.27
CA GLY A 167 -0.16 5.41 -11.79
C GLY A 167 -0.77 6.51 -10.96
N VAL A 168 -2.04 6.83 -11.26
CA VAL A 168 -2.77 7.92 -10.62
C VAL A 168 -4.17 7.47 -10.23
N ARG A 169 -4.68 7.97 -9.11
CA ARG A 169 -6.07 7.86 -8.66
C ARG A 169 -6.60 9.24 -8.27
N ARG A 170 -7.90 9.40 -8.40
CA ARG A 170 -8.59 10.61 -7.98
C ARG A 170 -8.97 10.53 -6.51
N LEU A 171 -8.58 11.53 -5.75
CA LEU A 171 -9.03 11.75 -4.39
C LEU A 171 -9.65 13.15 -4.33
N ASP A 172 -10.95 13.22 -4.17
CA ASP A 172 -11.73 14.44 -4.31
C ASP A 172 -11.45 15.11 -5.67
N ASP A 173 -10.92 16.34 -5.65
CA ASP A 173 -10.60 17.11 -6.86
C ASP A 173 -9.12 17.06 -7.28
N ARG A 174 -8.31 16.22 -6.64
CA ARG A 174 -6.87 16.10 -6.92
C ARG A 174 -6.49 14.70 -7.38
N ASP A 175 -5.48 14.64 -8.23
CA ASP A 175 -4.83 13.41 -8.60
C ASP A 175 -3.76 13.06 -7.57
N VAL A 176 -3.73 11.80 -7.12
CA VAL A 176 -2.75 11.26 -6.18
C VAL A 176 -2.02 10.06 -6.79
N SER A 177 -0.74 9.97 -6.54
CA SER A 177 0.10 8.89 -7.05
C SER A 177 -0.24 7.54 -6.41
N VAL A 178 -0.31 6.49 -7.22
CA VAL A 178 -0.37 5.10 -6.78
C VAL A 178 1.05 4.62 -6.53
N PHE A 179 1.30 4.00 -5.39
CA PHE A 179 2.58 3.36 -5.09
C PHE A 179 2.43 1.84 -5.05
N ASN A 180 3.53 1.13 -5.27
CA ASN A 180 3.55 -0.31 -5.11
C ASN A 180 3.89 -0.70 -3.67
N GLU A 181 3.18 -1.69 -3.14
CA GLU A 181 3.61 -2.43 -1.97
C GLU A 181 4.96 -3.11 -2.24
N LEU A 182 5.85 -3.10 -1.26
CA LEU A 182 7.09 -3.86 -1.26
C LEU A 182 6.98 -5.10 -0.38
N VAL A 183 6.40 -4.94 0.81
CA VAL A 183 6.15 -6.03 1.75
C VAL A 183 5.14 -5.60 2.83
N ARG A 184 4.38 -6.54 3.36
CA ARG A 184 3.62 -6.35 4.60
C ARG A 184 4.55 -6.40 5.79
N LEU A 185 4.57 -5.33 6.60
CA LEU A 185 5.38 -5.21 7.82
C LEU A 185 4.68 -5.84 9.01
N GLU A 186 3.36 -5.59 9.14
CA GLU A 186 2.54 -6.10 10.24
C GLU A 186 1.20 -6.61 9.71
N ASP A 187 0.77 -7.76 10.22
CA ASP A 187 -0.57 -8.31 10.02
C ASP A 187 -1.44 -7.80 11.17
N SER A 188 -2.52 -7.12 10.86
CA SER A 188 -3.45 -6.58 11.88
C SER A 188 -4.18 -7.68 12.64
N GLY A 189 -4.37 -8.84 12.03
CA GLY A 189 -5.19 -9.92 12.55
C GLY A 189 -6.69 -9.61 12.59
N ILE A 190 -7.14 -8.43 12.14
CA ILE A 190 -8.55 -8.01 12.20
C ILE A 190 -9.37 -8.90 11.27
N PRO A 191 -10.45 -9.54 11.77
CA PRO A 191 -11.31 -10.38 10.94
C PRO A 191 -11.95 -9.61 9.79
N THR A 192 -12.03 -10.27 8.63
CA THR A 192 -12.69 -9.74 7.43
C THR A 192 -13.98 -10.55 7.18
N TRP A 193 -15.06 -9.82 6.97
CA TRP A 193 -16.40 -10.36 6.73
C TRP A 193 -16.93 -9.89 5.40
N GLN A 194 -17.86 -10.65 4.84
CA GLN A 194 -18.70 -10.18 3.74
C GLN A 194 -20.16 -10.16 4.15
N ALA A 195 -20.93 -9.28 3.54
CA ALA A 195 -22.37 -9.24 3.65
C ALA A 195 -22.99 -8.76 2.34
N GLN A 196 -24.32 -8.89 2.23
CA GLN A 196 -25.10 -8.27 1.17
C GLN A 196 -26.06 -7.25 1.80
N ILE A 197 -26.21 -6.10 1.16
CA ILE A 197 -27.12 -5.05 1.58
C ILE A 197 -28.08 -4.68 0.45
N THR A 198 -29.33 -4.49 0.79
CA THR A 198 -30.38 -4.02 -0.13
C THR A 198 -31.08 -2.79 0.43
N GLY A 199 -31.58 -1.93 -0.44
CA GLY A 199 -32.36 -0.75 -0.08
C GLY A 199 -31.56 0.44 0.46
N ALA A 200 -30.23 0.33 0.61
CA ALA A 200 -29.40 1.41 1.12
C ALA A 200 -29.03 2.42 0.01
N SER A 201 -29.13 3.69 0.35
CA SER A 201 -28.62 4.78 -0.49
C SER A 201 -27.12 5.04 -0.22
N PRO A 202 -26.41 5.80 -1.07
CA PRO A 202 -25.04 6.21 -0.80
C PRO A 202 -24.89 6.98 0.53
N ALA A 203 -25.90 7.76 0.93
CA ALA A 203 -25.89 8.47 2.21
C ALA A 203 -26.03 7.50 3.41
N ASP A 204 -26.80 6.42 3.24
CA ASP A 204 -26.90 5.37 4.27
C ASP A 204 -25.57 4.63 4.42
N MET A 205 -24.88 4.33 3.32
CA MET A 205 -23.56 3.70 3.35
C MET A 205 -22.51 4.61 4.02
N GLN A 206 -22.54 5.90 3.73
CA GLN A 206 -21.64 6.84 4.40
C GLN A 206 -21.92 6.88 5.91
N ALA A 207 -23.20 6.89 6.33
CA ALA A 207 -23.57 6.86 7.74
C ALA A 207 -23.15 5.56 8.45
N LEU A 208 -23.16 4.42 7.74
CA LEU A 208 -22.64 3.16 8.27
C LEU A 208 -21.13 3.22 8.44
N SER A 209 -20.42 3.71 7.42
CA SER A 209 -18.99 3.89 7.45
C SER A 209 -18.54 4.82 8.60
N ASP A 210 -19.22 5.95 8.77
CA ASP A 210 -18.94 6.90 9.85
C ASP A 210 -19.17 6.26 11.23
N LEU A 211 -20.23 5.47 11.37
CA LEU A 211 -20.53 4.78 12.62
C LEU A 211 -19.49 3.72 12.99
N LEU A 212 -19.10 2.89 12.02
CA LEU A 212 -18.06 1.88 12.21
C LEU A 212 -16.70 2.51 12.48
N GLY A 213 -16.38 3.57 11.76
CA GLY A 213 -15.12 4.31 11.94
C GLY A 213 -14.92 4.89 13.34
N GLN A 214 -15.99 5.22 14.08
CA GLN A 214 -15.90 5.69 15.47
C GLN A 214 -15.35 4.63 16.43
N ARG A 215 -15.42 3.36 16.06
CA ARG A 215 -14.85 2.23 16.81
C ARG A 215 -13.68 1.56 16.08
N GLU A 216 -13.09 2.26 15.13
CA GLU A 216 -11.96 1.76 14.36
C GLU A 216 -12.25 0.48 13.53
N LEU A 217 -13.52 0.28 13.19
CA LEU A 217 -13.99 -0.73 12.27
C LEU A 217 -14.16 -0.12 10.88
N ALA A 218 -14.33 -0.97 9.85
CA ALA A 218 -14.48 -0.49 8.49
C ALA A 218 -15.57 -1.23 7.71
N VAL A 219 -16.10 -0.54 6.69
CA VAL A 219 -16.95 -1.13 5.65
C VAL A 219 -16.61 -0.51 4.31
N ASP A 220 -16.54 -1.35 3.28
CA ASP A 220 -16.37 -0.94 1.89
C ASP A 220 -17.41 -1.60 0.97
N ASP A 221 -17.82 -0.87 -0.05
CA ASP A 221 -18.66 -1.43 -1.13
C ASP A 221 -17.79 -2.19 -2.14
N TRP A 222 -17.83 -3.51 -2.03
CA TRP A 222 -17.13 -4.39 -2.97
C TRP A 222 -17.85 -4.59 -4.31
N SER A 223 -19.10 -4.13 -4.44
CA SER A 223 -19.84 -4.21 -5.71
C SER A 223 -19.25 -3.30 -6.77
N GLY A 224 -18.71 -2.16 -6.33
CA GLY A 224 -18.07 -1.17 -7.19
C GLY A 224 -16.62 -1.48 -7.52
N ILE A 225 -16.02 -2.54 -6.95
CA ILE A 225 -14.66 -2.95 -7.29
C ILE A 225 -14.67 -3.43 -8.73
N ARG A 226 -14.28 -2.54 -9.62
CA ARG A 226 -14.06 -2.89 -11.01
C ARG A 226 -12.83 -3.76 -11.07
N LEU A 227 -13.00 -4.97 -11.56
CA LEU A 227 -11.89 -5.79 -11.97
C LEU A 227 -11.15 -5.05 -13.08
N MET A 228 -10.12 -4.33 -12.72
CA MET A 228 -9.30 -3.63 -13.68
C MET A 228 -8.31 -4.63 -14.26
N CYS A 229 -8.27 -4.71 -15.60
CA CYS A 229 -7.17 -5.40 -16.26
C CYS A 229 -5.84 -4.68 -15.94
N ALA A 230 -4.72 -5.36 -16.20
CA ALA A 230 -3.39 -4.80 -15.97
C ALA A 230 -3.21 -3.42 -16.58
N ASP A 231 -3.64 -3.25 -17.84
CA ASP A 231 -3.49 -1.99 -18.57
C ASP A 231 -4.25 -0.85 -17.88
N CYS A 232 -5.49 -1.10 -17.42
CA CYS A 232 -6.27 -0.12 -16.65
C CYS A 232 -5.66 0.14 -15.26
N SER A 233 -5.14 -0.90 -14.62
CA SER A 233 -4.47 -0.78 -13.31
C SER A 233 -3.19 0.07 -13.41
N HIS A 234 -2.48 0.02 -14.54
CA HIS A 234 -1.29 0.84 -14.79
C HIS A 234 -1.61 2.25 -15.34
N GLY A 235 -2.91 2.59 -15.49
CA GLY A 235 -3.30 3.90 -16.00
C GLY A 235 -3.03 4.13 -17.50
N SER A 236 -2.75 3.07 -18.24
CA SER A 236 -2.40 3.13 -19.66
C SER A 236 -3.19 2.11 -20.48
N PRO A 237 -4.53 2.20 -20.53
CA PRO A 237 -5.33 1.28 -21.31
C PRO A 237 -4.99 1.41 -22.80
N ARG A 238 -4.51 0.32 -23.42
CA ARG A 238 -4.15 0.28 -24.85
C ARG A 238 -5.36 0.35 -25.78
N ASN A 239 -6.54 -0.04 -25.27
CA ASN A 239 -7.79 0.00 -26.00
C ASN A 239 -8.92 0.41 -25.06
N VAL A 240 -9.90 1.14 -25.59
CA VAL A 240 -11.16 1.39 -24.89
C VAL A 240 -11.91 0.06 -24.78
N HIS A 241 -12.10 -0.44 -23.56
CA HIS A 241 -12.88 -1.62 -23.28
C HIS A 241 -13.78 -1.36 -22.08
N ASP A 242 -15.04 -1.80 -22.20
CA ASP A 242 -16.02 -1.65 -21.15
C ASP A 242 -15.84 -2.74 -20.10
N HIS A 243 -15.66 -2.31 -18.85
CA HIS A 243 -15.85 -3.18 -17.70
C HIS A 243 -17.34 -3.16 -17.39
N ILE A 244 -18.07 -4.21 -17.76
CA ILE A 244 -19.51 -4.29 -17.56
C ILE A 244 -19.77 -4.42 -16.05
N PRO A 245 -20.45 -3.45 -15.40
CA PRO A 245 -20.91 -3.63 -14.03
C PRO A 245 -21.93 -4.75 -14.00
N SER A 246 -21.80 -5.70 -13.09
CA SER A 246 -22.88 -6.62 -12.79
C SER A 246 -24.01 -5.79 -12.16
N ALA A 247 -25.16 -5.71 -12.82
CA ALA A 247 -26.33 -5.09 -12.26
C ALA A 247 -26.93 -6.06 -11.23
N SER A 248 -26.48 -5.93 -9.97
CA SER A 248 -27.11 -6.58 -8.83
C SER A 248 -27.95 -5.55 -8.07
N GLU A 249 -29.18 -5.87 -7.70
CA GLU A 249 -29.99 -5.04 -6.80
C GLU A 249 -29.43 -5.02 -5.37
N ALA A 250 -28.56 -5.97 -5.03
CA ALA A 250 -27.89 -6.06 -3.74
C ALA A 250 -26.41 -5.62 -3.90
N MET A 251 -25.96 -4.72 -3.02
CA MET A 251 -24.53 -4.39 -2.91
C MET A 251 -23.83 -5.46 -2.08
N ARG A 252 -22.61 -5.81 -2.48
CA ARG A 252 -21.71 -6.67 -1.70
C ARG A 252 -20.83 -5.78 -0.83
N LEU A 253 -20.80 -6.08 0.47
CA LEU A 253 -19.98 -5.34 1.44
C LEU A 253 -18.81 -6.18 1.91
N GLY A 254 -17.66 -5.53 2.08
CA GLY A 254 -16.58 -5.99 2.92
C GLY A 254 -16.62 -5.25 4.25
N LEU A 255 -16.53 -5.98 5.36
CA LEU A 255 -16.50 -5.40 6.71
C LEU A 255 -15.24 -5.90 7.43
N ALA A 256 -14.71 -5.06 8.32
CA ALA A 256 -13.56 -5.41 9.14
C ALA A 256 -13.81 -5.09 10.61
N GLY A 257 -13.63 -6.08 11.48
CA GLY A 257 -13.81 -5.97 12.91
C GLY A 257 -14.18 -7.28 13.58
N GLU A 258 -14.28 -7.25 14.92
CA GLU A 258 -14.77 -8.39 15.69
C GLU A 258 -16.29 -8.55 15.50
N GLU A 259 -16.76 -9.81 15.48
CA GLU A 259 -18.16 -10.15 15.23
C GLU A 259 -19.12 -9.38 16.13
N SER A 260 -18.87 -9.40 17.44
CA SER A 260 -19.72 -8.75 18.43
C SER A 260 -19.86 -7.25 18.25
N ASP A 261 -18.80 -6.57 17.81
CA ASP A 261 -18.81 -5.13 17.57
C ASP A 261 -19.56 -4.80 16.26
N LEU A 262 -19.36 -5.62 15.24
CA LEU A 262 -20.09 -5.48 13.96
C LEU A 262 -21.58 -5.69 14.15
N ASP A 263 -22.00 -6.76 14.85
CA ASP A 263 -23.40 -7.05 15.12
C ASP A 263 -24.08 -5.92 15.88
N GLU A 264 -23.48 -5.45 17.00
CA GLU A 264 -24.01 -4.33 17.78
C GLU A 264 -24.23 -3.07 16.94
N LEU A 265 -23.25 -2.72 16.13
CA LEU A 265 -23.29 -1.47 15.37
C LEU A 265 -24.21 -1.57 14.16
N ILE A 266 -24.25 -2.71 13.48
CA ILE A 266 -25.17 -2.97 12.36
C ILE A 266 -26.62 -2.96 12.85
N GLU A 267 -26.92 -3.66 13.95
CA GLU A 267 -28.27 -3.66 14.53
C GLU A 267 -28.73 -2.23 14.93
N ARG A 268 -27.84 -1.48 15.60
CA ARG A 268 -28.10 -0.09 15.96
C ARG A 268 -28.35 0.80 14.74
N TRP A 269 -27.57 0.59 13.67
CA TRP A 269 -27.70 1.36 12.44
C TRP A 269 -29.00 1.02 11.70
N LEU A 270 -29.39 -0.25 11.65
CA LEU A 270 -30.65 -0.72 11.04
C LEU A 270 -31.89 -0.25 11.79
N GLY A 271 -31.82 -0.07 13.11
CA GLY A 271 -32.94 0.25 13.99
C GLY A 271 -33.72 1.54 13.66
N GLY A 272 -33.20 2.41 12.80
CA GLY A 272 -33.88 3.62 12.33
C GLY A 272 -34.13 3.66 10.82
N ARG A 273 -33.95 2.55 10.09
CA ARG A 273 -33.96 2.51 8.62
C ARG A 273 -34.84 1.40 8.05
N PRO A 274 -36.16 1.56 8.12
CA PRO A 274 -37.08 0.57 7.55
C PRO A 274 -36.88 0.47 6.03
N GLY A 275 -36.72 -0.74 5.51
CA GLY A 275 -36.52 -1.00 4.07
C GLY A 275 -35.06 -1.23 3.68
N ILE A 276 -34.13 -1.10 4.61
CA ILE A 276 -32.74 -1.56 4.43
C ILE A 276 -32.62 -2.92 5.11
N ASP A 277 -32.01 -3.89 4.41
CA ASP A 277 -31.73 -5.22 4.93
C ASP A 277 -30.28 -5.60 4.67
N ILE A 278 -29.61 -6.16 5.70
CA ILE A 278 -28.28 -6.74 5.62
C ILE A 278 -28.41 -8.23 5.91
N HIS A 279 -27.89 -9.05 5.00
CA HIS A 279 -27.99 -10.49 5.10
C HIS A 279 -26.70 -11.18 4.63
N ASN A 280 -26.60 -12.48 4.92
CA ASN A 280 -25.44 -13.30 4.56
C ASN A 280 -24.12 -12.74 5.13
N LEU A 281 -24.14 -12.30 6.41
CA LEU A 281 -22.90 -11.95 7.11
C LEU A 281 -22.10 -13.22 7.33
N GLU A 282 -20.91 -13.26 6.74
CA GLU A 282 -20.03 -14.44 6.73
C GLU A 282 -18.59 -14.00 6.96
N GLN A 283 -17.92 -14.61 7.94
CA GLN A 283 -16.51 -14.42 8.15
C GLN A 283 -15.70 -15.13 7.06
N LEU A 284 -14.79 -14.40 6.44
CA LEU A 284 -13.94 -14.93 5.37
C LEU A 284 -12.58 -15.38 5.88
N TRP A 285 -12.05 -14.70 6.89
CA TRP A 285 -10.79 -15.03 7.57
C TRP A 285 -10.49 -14.15 8.82
#